data_fd5ca9d77ea7b19572c1d7fdc80b741f
#
_entry.id   fd5ca9d77ea7b19572c1d7fdc80b741f
#
_cell.length_a   1.000
_cell.length_b   1.000
_cell.length_c   1.000
_cell.angle_alpha   90.00
_cell.angle_beta   90.00
_cell.angle_gamma   90.00
#
_symmetry.space_group_name_H-M   'P 1'
#
loop_
_entity.id
_entity.type
_entity.pdbx_description
1 polymer ?
#
loop_
_entity_poly.entity_id
_entity_poly.type
_entity_poly.pdbx_seq_one_letter_code
_entity_poly.pdbx_strand_id
1 'polypeptide(L)'
;MDNKLFGLTFAAVFGIAVFVFGTANVGAYAVDNWLFPTEEFGDNTYIGTTDVSNMEVESAKMMFAGQSETWRSDAELYVTYQDATAAYPLENVEILLDETVRNAETGSQNNFVFKLPEATTAAFLAQHFPVADFSEPDLALINEKLETALQAGQTKTVVTISDDALGIAREKVSDIVFPASLSSKGSSIVIEALDGIQLAPSTRFSFLEFIAELPLSDISDSELTQIASAIYGALLQSNFSIDERSIGSQVPALIPAGQEAAINRGLGIDFVFTNPNASSFTLNMSKDSGSVDASLSGYPFLHTYTIGVTEETDIEPRLIKQYSAFVTSGNKVEEKGRAGKRLTVIRTVLDGNEEVEVETVSNDFYPPVHRVEVYPLTKPEAPAATVPIAGQPGFVDANGDGIHDGAPVTPAVPVAGQPGFVDANGDGVHDGVTPTTPVAGQPGFIDANGDGVHDVPTAPATPVQTEESKEPADKPVYDKGGNLMPK
;
A
#
# COMPACT_ATOMS: atom_id res chain seq x y z
N MET A 1 -77.59 15.43 -77.06
CA MET A 1 -77.41 14.86 -75.69
C MET A 1 -77.73 15.94 -74.75
N ASP A 2 -78.72 15.69 -73.86
CA ASP A 2 -79.24 16.69 -72.96
C ASP A 2 -78.20 17.03 -71.92
N ASN A 3 -77.78 18.35 -71.90
CA ASN A 3 -76.81 18.88 -70.91
C ASN A 3 -77.24 18.63 -69.44
N LYS A 4 -78.51 18.43 -69.22
CA LYS A 4 -79.08 18.07 -67.93
C LYS A 4 -78.73 16.65 -67.48
N LEU A 5 -78.76 15.69 -68.41
CA LEU A 5 -78.43 14.29 -68.15
C LEU A 5 -76.91 14.11 -67.87
N PHE A 6 -76.07 14.85 -68.63
CA PHE A 6 -74.64 14.88 -68.42
C PHE A 6 -74.26 15.48 -67.01
N GLY A 7 -74.92 16.61 -66.68
CA GLY A 7 -74.69 17.23 -65.33
C GLY A 7 -75.09 16.31 -64.22
N LEU A 8 -76.20 15.59 -64.38
CA LEU A 8 -76.69 14.68 -63.33
C LEU A 8 -75.79 13.44 -63.11
N THR A 9 -75.33 12.84 -64.27
CA THR A 9 -74.37 11.72 -64.25
C THR A 9 -73.00 12.14 -63.72
N PHE A 10 -72.56 13.33 -64.08
CA PHE A 10 -71.28 13.87 -63.56
C PHE A 10 -71.37 14.11 -62.05
N ALA A 11 -72.45 14.73 -61.55
CA ALA A 11 -72.68 14.94 -60.15
C ALA A 11 -72.79 13.64 -59.38
N ALA A 12 -73.44 12.62 -59.94
CA ALA A 12 -73.53 11.29 -59.29
C ALA A 12 -72.19 10.58 -59.24
N VAL A 13 -71.42 10.59 -60.29
CA VAL A 13 -70.06 9.96 -60.37
C VAL A 13 -69.11 10.72 -59.45
N PHE A 14 -69.17 12.07 -59.41
CA PHE A 14 -68.37 12.87 -58.53
C PHE A 14 -68.75 12.65 -57.06
N GLY A 15 -70.03 12.59 -56.75
CA GLY A 15 -70.54 12.30 -55.43
C GLY A 15 -70.12 10.91 -54.93
N ILE A 16 -70.16 9.90 -55.79
CA ILE A 16 -69.67 8.55 -55.49
C ILE A 16 -68.14 8.58 -55.24
N ALA A 17 -67.38 9.28 -56.12
CA ALA A 17 -65.94 9.37 -55.97
C ALA A 17 -65.56 10.09 -54.63
N VAL A 18 -66.22 11.18 -54.30
CA VAL A 18 -66.01 11.88 -53.00
C VAL A 18 -66.44 11.01 -51.83
N PHE A 19 -67.52 10.25 -51.97
CA PHE A 19 -67.97 9.34 -50.92
C PHE A 19 -66.99 8.19 -50.71
N VAL A 20 -66.52 7.56 -51.80
CA VAL A 20 -65.54 6.46 -51.72
C VAL A 20 -64.21 6.97 -51.19
N PHE A 21 -63.74 8.14 -51.68
CA PHE A 21 -62.53 8.76 -51.15
C PHE A 21 -62.66 9.20 -49.70
N GLY A 22 -63.77 9.79 -49.30
CA GLY A 22 -64.05 10.17 -47.94
C GLY A 22 -64.15 8.98 -47.00
N THR A 23 -64.89 7.93 -47.40
CA THR A 23 -65.02 6.73 -46.56
C THR A 23 -63.72 5.93 -46.47
N ALA A 24 -62.88 5.89 -47.56
CA ALA A 24 -61.55 5.27 -47.55
C ALA A 24 -60.62 6.01 -46.56
N ASN A 25 -60.60 7.35 -46.62
CA ASN A 25 -59.74 8.12 -45.69
C ASN A 25 -60.27 8.10 -44.24
N VAL A 26 -61.60 8.24 -44.03
CA VAL A 26 -62.18 8.12 -42.70
C VAL A 26 -62.05 6.68 -42.18
N GLY A 27 -62.16 5.69 -43.07
CA GLY A 27 -61.95 4.28 -42.71
C GLY A 27 -60.48 4.03 -42.34
N ALA A 28 -59.52 4.54 -43.10
CA ALA A 28 -58.08 4.43 -42.76
C ALA A 28 -57.80 5.14 -41.41
N TYR A 29 -58.29 6.40 -41.28
CA TYR A 29 -58.12 7.14 -40.02
C TYR A 29 -58.80 6.45 -38.80
N ALA A 30 -59.97 5.81 -38.99
CA ALA A 30 -60.65 5.06 -37.92
C ALA A 30 -59.95 3.73 -37.64
N VAL A 31 -59.32 3.07 -38.64
CA VAL A 31 -58.52 1.86 -38.45
C VAL A 31 -57.27 2.22 -37.67
N ASP A 32 -56.54 3.24 -38.08
CA ASP A 32 -55.26 3.62 -37.48
C ASP A 32 -55.43 4.23 -36.04
N ASN A 33 -56.52 4.97 -35.80
CA ASN A 33 -56.66 5.63 -34.51
C ASN A 33 -57.70 5.03 -33.55
N TRP A 34 -58.60 4.14 -34.04
CA TRP A 34 -59.69 3.59 -33.20
C TRP A 34 -59.66 2.05 -33.11
N LEU A 35 -59.28 1.36 -34.19
CA LEU A 35 -59.29 -0.09 -34.19
C LEU A 35 -57.89 -0.68 -33.85
N PHE A 36 -56.85 0.02 -34.21
CA PHE A 36 -55.45 -0.34 -33.92
C PHE A 36 -54.65 0.93 -33.55
N PRO A 37 -54.90 1.54 -32.37
CA PRO A 37 -54.10 2.67 -31.94
C PRO A 37 -52.64 2.19 -31.84
N THR A 38 -51.73 2.75 -32.60
CA THR A 38 -50.29 2.59 -32.42
C THR A 38 -49.93 3.34 -31.13
N GLU A 39 -49.38 2.66 -30.15
CA GLU A 39 -48.83 3.29 -28.98
C GLU A 39 -47.50 3.91 -29.34
N GLU A 40 -47.38 5.21 -29.18
CA GLU A 40 -46.16 6.00 -29.40
C GLU A 40 -45.65 6.55 -28.07
N PHE A 41 -44.31 6.63 -27.95
CA PHE A 41 -43.72 7.35 -26.84
C PHE A 41 -43.93 8.85 -26.98
N GLY A 42 -44.18 9.54 -25.89
CA GLY A 42 -44.27 10.99 -25.89
C GLY A 42 -42.94 11.71 -26.03
N ASP A 43 -42.99 13.04 -26.12
CA ASP A 43 -41.79 13.88 -26.19
C ASP A 43 -40.83 13.66 -25.02
N ASN A 44 -39.51 13.83 -25.27
CA ASN A 44 -38.44 13.73 -24.27
C ASN A 44 -38.38 12.37 -23.55
N THR A 45 -38.70 11.29 -24.23
CA THR A 45 -38.66 9.94 -23.69
C THR A 45 -37.38 9.23 -24.15
N TYR A 46 -36.61 8.68 -23.21
CA TYR A 46 -35.39 7.94 -23.46
C TYR A 46 -35.46 6.55 -22.84
N ILE A 47 -34.88 5.56 -23.50
CA ILE A 47 -34.62 4.24 -22.94
C ILE A 47 -33.10 3.98 -22.98
N GLY A 48 -32.48 3.82 -21.80
CA GLY A 48 -31.03 3.89 -21.72
C GLY A 48 -30.52 5.25 -22.17
N THR A 49 -29.66 5.29 -23.18
CA THR A 49 -29.14 6.52 -23.80
C THR A 49 -29.84 6.86 -25.11
N THR A 50 -30.82 6.06 -25.54
CA THR A 50 -31.47 6.20 -26.83
C THR A 50 -32.75 7.03 -26.71
N ASP A 51 -32.86 8.09 -27.55
CA ASP A 51 -34.07 8.89 -27.69
C ASP A 51 -35.12 8.10 -28.49
N VAL A 52 -36.26 7.82 -27.85
CA VAL A 52 -37.42 7.14 -28.43
C VAL A 52 -38.62 8.08 -28.58
N SER A 53 -38.45 9.37 -28.39
CA SER A 53 -39.52 10.38 -28.50
C SER A 53 -40.26 10.25 -29.82
N ASN A 54 -41.61 10.18 -29.73
CA ASN A 54 -42.51 10.04 -30.89
C ASN A 54 -42.26 8.78 -31.72
N MET A 55 -41.55 7.78 -31.19
CA MET A 55 -41.36 6.51 -31.87
C MET A 55 -42.50 5.56 -31.46
N GLU A 56 -42.96 4.77 -32.41
CA GLU A 56 -43.90 3.69 -32.15
C GLU A 56 -43.24 2.63 -31.23
N VAL A 57 -43.97 2.17 -30.23
CA VAL A 57 -43.44 1.25 -29.22
C VAL A 57 -42.89 -0.03 -29.82
N GLU A 58 -43.57 -0.63 -30.81
CA GLU A 58 -43.10 -1.83 -31.50
C GLU A 58 -41.85 -1.57 -32.37
N SER A 59 -41.76 -0.37 -32.97
CA SER A 59 -40.56 0.05 -33.71
C SER A 59 -39.35 0.20 -32.80
N ALA A 60 -39.50 0.80 -31.64
CA ALA A 60 -38.45 0.90 -30.61
C ALA A 60 -38.00 -0.48 -30.12
N LYS A 61 -38.97 -1.38 -29.86
CA LYS A 61 -38.69 -2.74 -29.44
C LYS A 61 -37.88 -3.53 -30.48
N MET A 62 -38.25 -3.42 -31.77
CA MET A 62 -37.49 -4.07 -32.84
C MET A 62 -36.07 -3.48 -32.99
N MET A 63 -35.90 -2.17 -32.81
CA MET A 63 -34.60 -1.52 -32.81
C MET A 63 -33.73 -2.07 -31.67
N PHE A 64 -34.24 -2.13 -30.41
CA PHE A 64 -33.52 -2.66 -29.27
C PHE A 64 -33.23 -4.16 -29.40
N ALA A 65 -34.12 -4.95 -29.99
CA ALA A 65 -33.87 -6.35 -30.29
C ALA A 65 -32.66 -6.53 -31.22
N GLY A 66 -32.53 -5.66 -32.22
CA GLY A 66 -31.36 -5.65 -33.11
C GLY A 66 -30.06 -5.21 -32.43
N GLN A 67 -30.15 -4.37 -31.40
CA GLN A 67 -28.98 -3.88 -30.64
C GLN A 67 -28.56 -4.83 -29.51
N SER A 68 -29.45 -5.71 -29.04
CA SER A 68 -29.21 -6.57 -27.90
C SER A 68 -28.03 -7.53 -28.07
N GLU A 69 -27.82 -8.06 -29.27
CA GLU A 69 -26.69 -8.95 -29.58
C GLU A 69 -25.35 -8.18 -29.52
N THR A 70 -25.32 -6.96 -30.08
CA THR A 70 -24.14 -6.11 -30.02
C THR A 70 -23.82 -5.74 -28.58
N TRP A 71 -24.86 -5.37 -27.79
CA TRP A 71 -24.67 -5.09 -26.37
C TRP A 71 -24.09 -6.30 -25.62
N ARG A 72 -24.59 -7.53 -25.83
CA ARG A 72 -24.06 -8.73 -25.17
C ARG A 72 -22.59 -9.01 -25.52
N SER A 73 -22.17 -8.67 -26.74
CA SER A 73 -20.77 -8.85 -27.18
C SER A 73 -19.82 -7.83 -26.59
N ASP A 74 -20.31 -6.62 -26.31
CA ASP A 74 -19.50 -5.49 -25.91
C ASP A 74 -19.57 -5.20 -24.40
N ALA A 75 -20.59 -5.71 -23.72
CA ALA A 75 -20.80 -5.49 -22.28
C ALA A 75 -19.96 -6.46 -21.43
N GLU A 76 -19.43 -5.95 -20.35
CA GLU A 76 -18.69 -6.68 -19.34
C GLU A 76 -19.33 -6.45 -17.97
N LEU A 77 -19.69 -7.53 -17.28
CA LEU A 77 -20.15 -7.49 -15.89
C LEU A 77 -19.12 -8.19 -15.01
N TYR A 78 -18.55 -7.47 -14.07
CA TYR A 78 -17.66 -8.00 -13.06
C TYR A 78 -18.37 -8.05 -11.72
N VAL A 79 -18.27 -9.19 -11.05
CA VAL A 79 -18.85 -9.41 -9.71
C VAL A 79 -17.70 -9.52 -8.73
N THR A 80 -17.74 -8.70 -7.68
CA THR A 80 -16.75 -8.68 -6.60
C THR A 80 -17.37 -9.26 -5.33
N TYR A 81 -16.73 -10.27 -4.77
CA TYR A 81 -17.00 -10.80 -3.45
C TYR A 81 -15.76 -10.66 -2.59
N GLN A 82 -15.83 -9.86 -1.52
CA GLN A 82 -14.73 -9.54 -0.63
C GLN A 82 -13.47 -9.08 -1.40
N ASP A 83 -12.49 -9.93 -1.50
CA ASP A 83 -11.16 -9.68 -2.09
C ASP A 83 -10.99 -10.25 -3.50
N ALA A 84 -12.04 -10.82 -4.09
CA ALA A 84 -11.98 -11.44 -5.41
C ALA A 84 -13.00 -10.87 -6.38
N THR A 85 -12.62 -10.77 -7.65
CA THR A 85 -13.47 -10.29 -8.73
C THR A 85 -13.44 -11.26 -9.90
N ALA A 86 -14.63 -11.62 -10.41
CA ALA A 86 -14.78 -12.51 -11.57
C ALA A 86 -15.73 -11.92 -12.62
N ALA A 87 -15.49 -12.25 -13.89
CA ALA A 87 -16.36 -11.85 -14.98
C ALA A 87 -17.61 -12.74 -15.04
N TYR A 88 -18.78 -12.11 -14.97
CA TYR A 88 -20.06 -12.82 -15.04
C TYR A 88 -20.44 -13.11 -16.51
N PRO A 89 -20.91 -14.35 -16.84
CA PRO A 89 -21.27 -14.71 -18.20
C PRO A 89 -22.59 -14.04 -18.63
N LEU A 90 -22.55 -13.20 -19.66
CA LEU A 90 -23.72 -12.45 -20.16
C LEU A 90 -24.52 -13.17 -21.24
N GLU A 91 -24.08 -14.34 -21.72
CA GLU A 91 -24.70 -15.07 -22.82
C GLU A 91 -26.18 -15.44 -22.56
N ASN A 92 -26.50 -15.71 -21.28
CA ASN A 92 -27.83 -16.13 -20.85
C ASN A 92 -28.64 -14.99 -20.20
N VAL A 93 -28.13 -13.76 -20.21
CA VAL A 93 -28.87 -12.61 -19.67
C VAL A 93 -29.96 -12.20 -20.64
N GLU A 94 -31.19 -12.13 -20.16
CA GLU A 94 -32.36 -11.71 -20.91
C GLU A 94 -32.58 -10.21 -20.75
N ILE A 95 -32.82 -9.52 -21.88
CA ILE A 95 -33.32 -8.14 -21.89
C ILE A 95 -34.82 -8.23 -22.11
N LEU A 96 -35.63 -7.92 -21.09
CA LEU A 96 -37.07 -7.99 -21.13
C LEU A 96 -37.64 -6.75 -21.84
N LEU A 97 -37.55 -6.73 -23.20
CA LEU A 97 -37.95 -5.58 -24.00
C LEU A 97 -39.42 -5.22 -23.85
N ASP A 98 -40.31 -6.23 -23.72
CA ASP A 98 -41.75 -6.00 -23.47
C ASP A 98 -42.01 -5.29 -22.13
N GLU A 99 -41.24 -5.59 -21.11
CA GLU A 99 -41.33 -4.92 -19.82
C GLU A 99 -40.66 -3.54 -19.86
N THR A 100 -39.53 -3.44 -20.52
CA THR A 100 -38.80 -2.17 -20.73
C THR A 100 -39.69 -1.12 -21.36
N VAL A 101 -40.34 -1.45 -22.50
CA VAL A 101 -41.19 -0.48 -23.21
C VAL A 101 -42.50 -0.22 -22.48
N ARG A 102 -43.08 -1.21 -21.77
CA ARG A 102 -44.30 -1.05 -20.99
C ARG A 102 -44.11 -0.17 -19.78
N ASN A 103 -42.95 -0.26 -19.14
CA ASN A 103 -42.63 0.47 -17.92
C ASN A 103 -42.07 1.87 -18.22
N ALA A 104 -41.83 2.19 -19.49
CA ALA A 104 -41.26 3.48 -19.85
C ALA A 104 -42.26 4.64 -19.64
N GLU A 105 -41.84 5.61 -18.85
CA GLU A 105 -42.59 6.81 -18.55
C GLU A 105 -42.23 7.91 -19.57
N THR A 106 -43.27 8.54 -20.14
CA THR A 106 -43.13 9.66 -21.06
C THR A 106 -42.44 10.85 -20.39
N GLY A 107 -41.51 11.50 -21.11
CA GLY A 107 -40.82 12.68 -20.63
C GLY A 107 -39.67 12.35 -19.65
N SER A 108 -39.29 11.09 -19.54
CA SER A 108 -38.28 10.60 -18.59
C SER A 108 -37.19 9.79 -19.27
N GLN A 109 -36.06 9.65 -18.59
CA GLN A 109 -35.07 8.65 -18.93
C GLN A 109 -35.45 7.34 -18.23
N ASN A 110 -35.67 6.29 -19.01
CA ASN A 110 -36.08 4.97 -18.56
C ASN A 110 -34.92 3.99 -18.65
N ASN A 111 -34.91 3.00 -17.79
CA ASN A 111 -33.91 1.94 -17.76
C ASN A 111 -34.37 0.70 -18.54
N PHE A 112 -33.43 -0.11 -19.02
CA PHE A 112 -33.72 -1.45 -19.47
C PHE A 112 -34.08 -2.36 -18.31
N VAL A 113 -34.94 -3.36 -18.58
CA VAL A 113 -35.25 -4.41 -17.61
C VAL A 113 -34.47 -5.67 -18.02
N PHE A 114 -33.62 -6.11 -17.10
CA PHE A 114 -32.79 -7.31 -17.27
C PHE A 114 -33.32 -8.45 -16.40
N LYS A 115 -33.10 -9.68 -16.85
CA LYS A 115 -33.35 -10.87 -16.07
C LYS A 115 -32.16 -11.82 -16.13
N LEU A 116 -31.61 -12.15 -14.98
CA LEU A 116 -30.54 -13.11 -14.83
C LEU A 116 -31.13 -14.47 -14.42
N PRO A 117 -30.75 -15.57 -15.10
CA PRO A 117 -31.18 -16.90 -14.68
C PRO A 117 -30.54 -17.30 -13.36
N GLU A 118 -31.33 -17.60 -12.34
CA GLU A 118 -30.84 -17.98 -11.00
C GLU A 118 -29.84 -19.14 -11.04
N ALA A 119 -30.08 -20.13 -11.91
CA ALA A 119 -29.18 -21.27 -12.07
C ALA A 119 -27.80 -20.85 -12.60
N THR A 120 -27.75 -19.85 -13.49
CA THR A 120 -26.47 -19.31 -14.01
C THR A 120 -25.73 -18.58 -12.90
N THR A 121 -26.42 -17.74 -12.11
CA THR A 121 -25.84 -17.05 -10.97
C THR A 121 -25.33 -18.03 -9.92
N ALA A 122 -26.13 -19.02 -9.55
CA ALA A 122 -25.71 -20.04 -8.58
C ALA A 122 -24.46 -20.81 -9.04
N ALA A 123 -24.42 -21.22 -10.32
CA ALA A 123 -23.26 -21.92 -10.88
C ALA A 123 -22.01 -21.00 -10.92
N PHE A 124 -22.18 -19.74 -11.30
CA PHE A 124 -21.13 -18.75 -11.31
C PHE A 124 -20.54 -18.52 -9.91
N LEU A 125 -21.38 -18.30 -8.91
CA LEU A 125 -20.94 -18.08 -7.53
C LEU A 125 -20.23 -19.31 -6.95
N ALA A 126 -20.78 -20.51 -7.16
CA ALA A 126 -20.14 -21.74 -6.71
C ALA A 126 -18.78 -22.01 -7.37
N GLN A 127 -18.61 -21.58 -8.61
CA GLN A 127 -17.35 -21.73 -9.34
C GLN A 127 -16.29 -20.72 -8.91
N HIS A 128 -16.67 -19.45 -8.73
CA HIS A 128 -15.73 -18.34 -8.55
C HIS A 128 -15.56 -17.94 -7.08
N PHE A 129 -16.54 -18.21 -6.22
CA PHE A 129 -16.49 -17.86 -4.80
C PHE A 129 -16.86 -19.06 -3.90
N PRO A 130 -16.14 -20.20 -4.04
CA PRO A 130 -16.48 -21.45 -3.36
C PRO A 130 -16.31 -21.41 -1.83
N VAL A 131 -15.75 -20.32 -1.30
CA VAL A 131 -15.54 -20.10 0.14
C VAL A 131 -16.82 -19.69 0.86
N ALA A 132 -17.87 -19.31 0.14
CA ALA A 132 -19.13 -18.84 0.68
C ALA A 132 -20.30 -19.72 0.24
N ASP A 133 -21.16 -20.10 1.21
CA ASP A 133 -22.42 -20.78 0.93
C ASP A 133 -23.54 -19.75 0.74
N PHE A 134 -23.97 -19.59 -0.52
CA PHE A 134 -25.06 -18.68 -0.87
C PHE A 134 -26.42 -19.41 -0.81
N SER A 135 -27.28 -18.99 0.10
CA SER A 135 -28.64 -19.51 0.23
C SER A 135 -29.56 -19.02 -0.91
N GLU A 136 -30.73 -19.64 -1.10
CA GLU A 136 -31.75 -19.17 -2.08
C GLU A 136 -32.10 -17.67 -1.86
N PRO A 137 -32.31 -17.14 -0.63
CA PRO A 137 -32.52 -15.72 -0.41
C PRO A 137 -31.32 -14.86 -0.85
N ASP A 138 -30.08 -15.32 -0.62
CA ASP A 138 -28.88 -14.59 -1.05
C ASP A 138 -28.79 -14.51 -2.58
N LEU A 139 -29.10 -15.61 -3.28
CA LEU A 139 -29.14 -15.65 -4.75
C LEU A 139 -30.16 -14.64 -5.31
N ALA A 140 -31.35 -14.55 -4.69
CA ALA A 140 -32.37 -13.59 -5.10
C ALA A 140 -31.89 -12.14 -4.93
N LEU A 141 -31.27 -11.80 -3.77
CA LEU A 141 -30.71 -10.47 -3.50
C LEU A 141 -29.57 -10.15 -4.47
N ILE A 142 -28.68 -11.10 -4.74
CA ILE A 142 -27.57 -10.92 -5.68
C ILE A 142 -28.10 -10.68 -7.10
N ASN A 143 -29.06 -11.49 -7.58
CA ASN A 143 -29.67 -11.30 -8.88
C ASN A 143 -30.31 -9.92 -9.02
N GLU A 144 -31.11 -9.49 -8.05
CA GLU A 144 -31.72 -8.15 -8.03
C GLU A 144 -30.65 -7.04 -8.12
N LYS A 145 -29.55 -7.18 -7.38
CA LYS A 145 -28.44 -6.24 -7.39
C LYS A 145 -27.72 -6.18 -8.73
N LEU A 146 -27.45 -7.33 -9.35
CA LEU A 146 -26.83 -7.43 -10.66
C LEU A 146 -27.76 -6.90 -11.77
N GLU A 147 -29.04 -7.27 -11.76
CA GLU A 147 -30.07 -6.77 -12.68
C GLU A 147 -30.19 -5.25 -12.60
N THR A 148 -30.21 -4.68 -11.38
CA THR A 148 -30.27 -3.24 -11.15
C THR A 148 -29.03 -2.52 -11.68
N ALA A 149 -27.85 -3.10 -11.49
CA ALA A 149 -26.59 -2.51 -11.98
C ALA A 149 -26.52 -2.49 -13.52
N LEU A 150 -27.09 -3.50 -14.19
CA LEU A 150 -27.15 -3.55 -15.64
C LEU A 150 -28.11 -2.52 -16.24
N GLN A 151 -29.12 -2.06 -15.49
CA GLN A 151 -30.15 -1.11 -15.96
C GLN A 151 -29.56 0.18 -16.55
N ALA A 152 -28.39 0.59 -16.08
CA ALA A 152 -27.69 1.78 -16.60
C ALA A 152 -27.20 1.62 -18.04
N GLY A 153 -27.18 0.40 -18.59
CA GLY A 153 -26.78 0.10 -19.97
C GLY A 153 -25.30 0.41 -20.26
N GLN A 154 -24.45 0.42 -19.22
CA GLN A 154 -23.01 0.67 -19.38
C GLN A 154 -22.34 -0.55 -20.01
N THR A 155 -21.25 -0.29 -20.78
CA THR A 155 -20.47 -1.37 -21.40
C THR A 155 -19.58 -2.09 -20.38
N LYS A 156 -19.23 -1.46 -19.28
CA LYS A 156 -18.48 -2.08 -18.18
C LYS A 156 -19.13 -1.77 -16.84
N THR A 157 -19.55 -2.81 -16.15
CA THR A 157 -20.22 -2.74 -14.84
C THR A 157 -19.46 -3.58 -13.84
N VAL A 158 -19.19 -3.03 -12.65
CA VAL A 158 -18.58 -3.75 -11.52
C VAL A 158 -19.56 -3.70 -10.35
N VAL A 159 -19.90 -4.86 -9.79
CA VAL A 159 -20.87 -4.98 -8.69
C VAL A 159 -20.24 -5.73 -7.53
N THR A 160 -20.18 -5.08 -6.36
CA THR A 160 -19.80 -5.75 -5.12
C THR A 160 -21.04 -6.36 -4.49
N ILE A 161 -21.01 -7.68 -4.28
CA ILE A 161 -22.16 -8.43 -3.75
C ILE A 161 -22.07 -8.71 -2.25
N SER A 162 -20.88 -8.66 -1.66
CA SER A 162 -20.59 -9.07 -0.28
C SER A 162 -20.92 -7.99 0.77
N ASP A 163 -22.13 -7.41 0.74
CA ASP A 163 -22.60 -6.52 1.80
C ASP A 163 -23.28 -7.30 2.95
N ASP A 164 -23.55 -6.61 4.06
CA ASP A 164 -24.11 -7.21 5.28
C ASP A 164 -25.56 -7.72 5.14
N ALA A 165 -26.18 -7.58 3.96
CA ALA A 165 -27.54 -8.10 3.71
C ALA A 165 -27.55 -9.61 3.45
N LEU A 166 -26.41 -10.21 3.10
CA LEU A 166 -26.30 -11.63 2.83
C LEU A 166 -26.30 -12.45 4.12
N GLY A 167 -26.91 -13.64 4.04
CA GLY A 167 -26.97 -14.61 5.14
C GLY A 167 -25.74 -15.49 5.30
N ILE A 168 -24.60 -15.13 4.71
CA ILE A 168 -23.36 -15.89 4.76
C ILE A 168 -22.83 -15.98 6.19
N ALA A 169 -22.38 -17.18 6.58
CA ALA A 169 -21.79 -17.40 7.89
C ALA A 169 -20.52 -16.56 8.06
N ARG A 170 -20.42 -15.89 9.22
CA ARG A 170 -19.19 -15.17 9.60
C ARG A 170 -18.27 -16.13 10.31
N GLU A 171 -17.01 -16.15 9.91
CA GLU A 171 -15.98 -17.00 10.50
C GLU A 171 -14.73 -16.18 10.85
N LYS A 172 -13.84 -16.81 11.61
CA LYS A 172 -12.55 -16.20 11.93
C LYS A 172 -11.63 -16.25 10.69
N VAL A 173 -11.32 -15.08 10.13
CA VAL A 173 -10.53 -14.94 8.90
C VAL A 173 -9.05 -14.69 9.17
N SER A 174 -8.71 -14.18 10.35
CA SER A 174 -7.33 -14.02 10.79
C SER A 174 -7.21 -14.11 12.29
N ASP A 175 -6.05 -14.54 12.79
CA ASP A 175 -5.73 -14.51 14.21
C ASP A 175 -4.23 -14.43 14.48
N ILE A 176 -3.87 -13.81 15.59
CA ILE A 176 -2.49 -13.68 16.06
C ILE A 176 -2.45 -13.74 17.59
N VAL A 177 -1.36 -14.31 18.09
CA VAL A 177 -1.06 -14.36 19.53
C VAL A 177 0.35 -13.82 19.74
N PHE A 178 0.49 -12.76 20.54
CA PHE A 178 1.80 -12.22 20.91
C PHE A 178 2.08 -12.40 22.38
N PRO A 179 3.35 -12.67 22.77
CA PRO A 179 3.79 -12.49 24.15
C PRO A 179 3.53 -11.03 24.56
N ALA A 180 2.94 -10.81 25.72
CA ALA A 180 2.60 -9.48 26.19
C ALA A 180 2.81 -9.34 27.71
N SER A 181 3.06 -8.09 28.13
CA SER A 181 3.14 -7.72 29.54
C SER A 181 2.11 -6.61 29.82
N LEU A 182 0.84 -7.02 29.95
CA LEU A 182 -0.33 -6.16 30.12
C LEU A 182 -0.87 -6.28 31.54
N SER A 183 -0.26 -5.55 32.47
CA SER A 183 -0.55 -5.68 33.91
C SER A 183 -1.45 -4.59 34.48
N SER A 184 -1.62 -3.47 33.75
CA SER A 184 -2.45 -2.35 34.19
C SER A 184 -3.94 -2.66 34.11
N LYS A 185 -4.74 -1.96 34.93
CA LYS A 185 -6.21 -2.00 34.78
C LYS A 185 -6.65 -1.38 33.46
N GLY A 186 -5.94 -0.33 33.01
CA GLY A 186 -6.22 0.32 31.76
C GLY A 186 -6.08 -0.63 30.57
N SER A 187 -5.11 -1.54 30.55
CA SER A 187 -4.99 -2.54 29.48
C SER A 187 -6.18 -3.50 29.44
N SER A 188 -6.76 -3.88 30.60
CA SER A 188 -7.99 -4.68 30.63
C SER A 188 -9.17 -3.91 30.06
N ILE A 189 -9.33 -2.62 30.42
CA ILE A 189 -10.42 -1.77 29.91
C ILE A 189 -10.33 -1.64 28.38
N VAL A 190 -9.12 -1.41 27.84
CA VAL A 190 -8.93 -1.28 26.38
C VAL A 190 -9.28 -2.58 25.67
N ILE A 191 -8.80 -3.72 26.17
CA ILE A 191 -9.06 -5.02 25.54
C ILE A 191 -10.55 -5.38 25.62
N GLU A 192 -11.21 -5.19 26.77
CA GLU A 192 -12.65 -5.43 26.92
C GLU A 192 -13.49 -4.52 26.02
N ALA A 193 -13.06 -3.28 25.78
CA ALA A 193 -13.73 -2.35 24.89
C ALA A 193 -13.51 -2.67 23.40
N LEU A 194 -12.36 -3.26 23.06
CA LEU A 194 -12.05 -3.71 21.68
C LEU A 194 -12.68 -5.06 21.35
N ASP A 195 -12.93 -5.90 22.36
CA ASP A 195 -13.49 -7.23 22.12
C ASP A 195 -14.93 -7.16 21.63
N GLY A 196 -15.17 -7.69 20.43
CA GLY A 196 -16.46 -7.66 19.77
C GLY A 196 -16.79 -6.36 19.04
N ILE A 197 -15.82 -5.42 18.90
CA ILE A 197 -16.08 -4.16 18.17
C ILE A 197 -16.34 -4.43 16.69
N GLN A 198 -17.35 -3.75 16.15
CA GLN A 198 -17.70 -3.84 14.73
C GLN A 198 -16.90 -2.82 13.91
N LEU A 199 -16.15 -3.31 12.96
CA LEU A 199 -15.44 -2.55 11.95
C LEU A 199 -16.35 -2.39 10.73
N ALA A 200 -17.09 -1.29 10.67
CA ALA A 200 -18.10 -1.07 9.64
C ALA A 200 -17.51 -1.04 8.22
N PRO A 201 -18.34 -1.29 7.19
CA PRO A 201 -17.90 -1.25 5.79
C PRO A 201 -17.30 0.10 5.41
N SER A 202 -16.21 0.09 4.66
CA SER A 202 -15.55 1.29 4.12
C SER A 202 -15.24 2.37 5.17
N THR A 203 -15.03 1.98 6.44
CA THR A 203 -14.75 2.89 7.55
C THR A 203 -13.32 2.82 8.02
N ARG A 204 -12.80 4.00 8.38
CA ARG A 204 -11.50 4.20 9.01
C ARG A 204 -11.62 4.04 10.51
N PHE A 205 -10.66 3.37 11.13
CA PHE A 205 -10.51 3.24 12.59
C PHE A 205 -9.20 3.89 13.03
N SER A 206 -9.25 4.76 14.04
CA SER A 206 -8.10 5.34 14.72
C SER A 206 -8.03 4.79 16.15
N PHE A 207 -6.90 4.22 16.50
CA PHE A 207 -6.70 3.65 17.83
C PHE A 207 -6.67 4.74 18.92
N LEU A 208 -6.04 5.90 18.65
CA LEU A 208 -6.01 7.00 19.62
C LEU A 208 -7.39 7.64 19.82
N GLU A 209 -8.17 7.83 18.75
CA GLU A 209 -9.55 8.32 18.84
C GLU A 209 -10.42 7.36 19.67
N PHE A 210 -10.30 6.06 19.43
CA PHE A 210 -11.03 5.04 20.17
C PHE A 210 -10.70 5.05 21.65
N ILE A 211 -9.41 5.05 22.03
CA ILE A 211 -9.03 5.03 23.45
C ILE A 211 -9.30 6.36 24.18
N ALA A 212 -9.44 7.48 23.44
CA ALA A 212 -9.76 8.77 24.04
C ALA A 212 -11.16 8.79 24.70
N GLU A 213 -12.08 7.95 24.22
CA GLU A 213 -13.43 7.79 24.77
C GLU A 213 -13.46 6.90 26.04
N LEU A 214 -12.36 6.22 26.37
CA LEU A 214 -12.29 5.28 27.49
C LEU A 214 -11.80 5.94 28.78
N PRO A 215 -12.30 5.52 29.97
CA PRO A 215 -11.87 6.05 31.26
C PRO A 215 -10.52 5.47 31.70
N LEU A 216 -9.45 5.79 30.96
CA LEU A 216 -8.11 5.27 31.19
C LEU A 216 -7.35 6.09 32.23
N SER A 217 -6.75 5.44 33.24
CA SER A 217 -6.00 6.11 34.31
C SER A 217 -4.56 5.64 34.47
N ASP A 218 -4.23 4.39 34.19
CA ASP A 218 -2.97 3.75 34.59
C ASP A 218 -2.32 2.88 33.49
N ILE A 219 -2.62 3.14 32.21
CA ILE A 219 -2.02 2.43 31.08
C ILE A 219 -0.82 3.19 30.50
N SER A 220 0.26 2.48 30.24
CA SER A 220 1.45 3.02 29.57
C SER A 220 1.32 2.96 28.05
N ASP A 221 2.05 3.84 27.34
CA ASP A 221 2.10 3.80 25.86
C ASP A 221 2.75 2.49 25.35
N SER A 222 3.62 1.87 26.16
CA SER A 222 4.17 0.54 25.84
C SER A 222 3.11 -0.57 25.87
N GLU A 223 2.15 -0.53 26.80
CA GLU A 223 1.04 -1.48 26.82
C GLU A 223 0.07 -1.23 25.66
N LEU A 224 -0.20 0.06 25.34
CA LEU A 224 -1.00 0.43 24.16
C LEU A 224 -0.34 -0.05 22.85
N THR A 225 0.99 0.09 22.75
CA THR A 225 1.77 -0.42 21.62
C THR A 225 1.61 -1.94 21.46
N GLN A 226 1.65 -2.71 22.56
CA GLN A 226 1.46 -4.16 22.47
C GLN A 226 0.05 -4.53 22.01
N ILE A 227 -0.99 -3.81 22.46
CA ILE A 227 -2.38 -4.02 22.03
C ILE A 227 -2.54 -3.64 20.55
N ALA A 228 -2.09 -2.45 20.14
CA ALA A 228 -2.16 -2.00 18.75
C ALA A 228 -1.38 -2.92 17.79
N SER A 229 -0.22 -3.44 18.22
CA SER A 229 0.59 -4.38 17.45
C SER A 229 -0.10 -5.73 17.26
N ALA A 230 -0.87 -6.22 18.24
CA ALA A 230 -1.66 -7.42 18.06
C ALA A 230 -2.77 -7.21 17.02
N ILE A 231 -3.47 -6.06 17.07
CA ILE A 231 -4.45 -5.71 16.04
C ILE A 231 -3.76 -5.65 14.67
N TYR A 232 -2.63 -4.95 14.57
CA TYR A 232 -1.87 -4.85 13.32
C TYR A 232 -1.46 -6.22 12.77
N GLY A 233 -0.97 -7.12 13.63
CA GLY A 233 -0.62 -8.49 13.24
C GLY A 233 -1.80 -9.28 12.66
N ALA A 234 -3.02 -9.11 13.23
CA ALA A 234 -4.23 -9.73 12.69
C ALA A 234 -4.64 -9.11 11.35
N LEU A 235 -4.55 -7.77 11.21
CA LEU A 235 -4.89 -7.06 9.97
C LEU A 235 -3.94 -7.42 8.82
N LEU A 236 -2.67 -7.68 9.09
CA LEU A 236 -1.71 -8.12 8.08
C LEU A 236 -2.09 -9.45 7.40
N GLN A 237 -2.90 -10.28 8.07
CA GLN A 237 -3.44 -11.54 7.53
C GLN A 237 -4.82 -11.34 6.87
N SER A 238 -5.09 -10.15 6.37
CA SER A 238 -6.34 -9.79 5.69
C SER A 238 -6.08 -8.75 4.59
N ASN A 239 -7.12 -8.34 3.88
CA ASN A 239 -7.06 -7.28 2.87
C ASN A 239 -7.21 -5.86 3.45
N PHE A 240 -7.23 -5.69 4.77
CA PHE A 240 -7.38 -4.37 5.38
C PHE A 240 -6.24 -3.44 5.00
N SER A 241 -6.57 -2.16 4.79
CA SER A 241 -5.61 -1.11 4.49
C SER A 241 -5.00 -0.55 5.76
N ILE A 242 -3.69 -0.42 5.80
CA ILE A 242 -2.96 0.24 6.91
C ILE A 242 -2.71 1.68 6.47
N ASP A 243 -3.39 2.64 7.11
CA ASP A 243 -3.37 4.05 6.72
C ASP A 243 -2.27 4.83 7.45
N GLU A 244 -2.07 4.53 8.75
CA GLU A 244 -1.03 5.13 9.56
C GLU A 244 -0.44 4.10 10.53
N ARG A 245 0.87 3.96 10.52
CA ARG A 245 1.62 3.11 11.42
C ARG A 245 3.01 3.68 11.67
N SER A 246 3.43 3.67 12.89
CA SER A 246 4.78 4.02 13.31
C SER A 246 5.45 2.87 14.05
N ILE A 247 6.77 2.92 14.14
CA ILE A 247 7.57 2.01 14.97
C ILE A 247 8.32 2.78 16.05
N GLY A 248 8.72 2.10 17.09
CA GLY A 248 9.58 2.65 18.14
C GLY A 248 11.02 2.87 17.69
N SER A 249 11.81 3.47 18.55
CA SER A 249 13.25 3.66 18.29
C SER A 249 14.09 2.39 18.53
N GLN A 250 13.48 1.30 18.96
CA GLN A 250 14.15 0.06 19.35
C GLN A 250 13.27 -1.12 19.01
N VAL A 251 13.88 -2.21 18.53
CA VAL A 251 13.15 -3.46 18.30
C VAL A 251 12.49 -3.90 19.62
N PRO A 252 11.17 -4.05 19.66
CA PRO A 252 10.47 -4.47 20.87
C PRO A 252 10.80 -5.92 21.22
N ALA A 253 10.88 -6.22 22.51
CA ALA A 253 11.28 -7.56 22.97
C ALA A 253 10.16 -8.61 22.87
N LEU A 254 8.90 -8.18 22.87
CA LEU A 254 7.72 -9.06 22.94
C LEU A 254 6.93 -9.10 21.62
N ILE A 255 7.14 -8.12 20.74
CA ILE A 255 6.45 -8.03 19.45
C ILE A 255 7.38 -8.58 18.35
N PRO A 256 6.91 -9.46 17.48
CA PRO A 256 7.71 -9.95 16.35
C PRO A 256 8.21 -8.81 15.45
N ALA A 257 9.39 -8.98 14.88
CA ALA A 257 9.96 -7.99 13.97
C ALA A 257 9.00 -7.72 12.79
N GLY A 258 8.80 -6.43 12.47
CA GLY A 258 7.88 -6.00 11.42
C GLY A 258 6.41 -5.94 11.83
N GLN A 259 6.04 -6.33 13.05
CA GLN A 259 4.66 -6.32 13.52
C GLN A 259 4.41 -5.31 14.64
N GLU A 260 5.31 -4.36 14.85
CA GLU A 260 5.09 -3.26 15.79
C GLU A 260 4.19 -2.18 15.19
N ALA A 261 3.18 -1.75 15.94
CA ALA A 261 2.41 -0.54 15.73
C ALA A 261 2.57 0.34 16.98
N ALA A 262 3.54 1.23 16.96
CA ALA A 262 3.89 2.06 18.12
C ALA A 262 2.80 3.10 18.37
N ILE A 263 2.43 3.26 19.65
CA ILE A 263 1.51 4.28 20.13
C ILE A 263 2.25 5.25 21.05
N ASN A 264 2.05 6.53 20.84
CA ASN A 264 2.52 7.56 21.77
C ASN A 264 1.48 8.70 21.85
N ARG A 265 0.75 8.75 22.95
CA ARG A 265 -0.30 9.76 23.19
C ARG A 265 0.26 11.18 23.28
N GLY A 266 1.45 11.33 23.84
CA GLY A 266 2.10 12.64 24.01
C GLY A 266 2.58 13.27 22.69
N LEU A 267 2.94 12.43 21.71
CA LEU A 267 3.39 12.84 20.39
C LEU A 267 2.31 12.72 19.31
N GLY A 268 1.13 12.18 19.65
CA GLY A 268 0.07 11.91 18.70
C GLY A 268 0.41 10.81 17.69
N ILE A 269 1.29 9.86 18.04
CA ILE A 269 1.62 8.71 17.21
C ILE A 269 0.50 7.69 17.33
N ASP A 270 -0.19 7.45 16.24
CA ASP A 270 -1.40 6.62 16.15
C ASP A 270 -1.19 5.35 15.32
N PHE A 271 -2.14 4.45 15.42
CA PHE A 271 -2.34 3.33 14.53
C PHE A 271 -3.71 3.44 13.88
N VAL A 272 -3.73 3.55 12.56
CA VAL A 272 -4.93 3.80 11.78
C VAL A 272 -5.04 2.82 10.64
N PHE A 273 -6.24 2.28 10.44
CA PHE A 273 -6.53 1.35 9.36
C PHE A 273 -7.95 1.52 8.84
N THR A 274 -8.22 0.99 7.65
CA THR A 274 -9.54 1.03 7.00
C THR A 274 -9.99 -0.38 6.64
N ASN A 275 -11.27 -0.68 6.91
CA ASN A 275 -11.95 -1.84 6.34
C ASN A 275 -12.35 -1.52 4.89
N PRO A 276 -11.70 -2.08 3.85
CA PRO A 276 -12.03 -1.79 2.46
C PRO A 276 -13.28 -2.53 1.96
N ASN A 277 -13.77 -3.50 2.75
CA ASN A 277 -14.84 -4.40 2.34
C ASN A 277 -16.22 -3.73 2.42
N ALA A 278 -17.17 -4.24 1.65
CA ALA A 278 -18.57 -3.83 1.69
C ALA A 278 -19.35 -4.45 2.86
N SER A 279 -18.74 -5.39 3.59
CA SER A 279 -19.28 -6.02 4.80
C SER A 279 -18.53 -5.58 6.04
N SER A 280 -19.20 -5.64 7.18
CA SER A 280 -18.60 -5.40 8.48
C SER A 280 -17.78 -6.60 8.96
N PHE A 281 -16.72 -6.33 9.71
CA PHE A 281 -15.92 -7.33 10.43
C PHE A 281 -16.01 -7.10 11.94
N THR A 282 -15.78 -8.15 12.70
CA THR A 282 -15.69 -8.07 14.16
C THR A 282 -14.24 -8.26 14.56
N LEU A 283 -13.67 -7.30 15.28
CA LEU A 283 -12.40 -7.46 15.97
C LEU A 283 -12.69 -8.10 17.32
N ASN A 284 -12.04 -9.23 17.61
CA ASN A 284 -12.08 -9.87 18.92
C ASN A 284 -10.71 -9.78 19.55
N MET A 285 -10.68 -9.43 20.83
CA MET A 285 -9.46 -9.26 21.60
C MET A 285 -9.55 -10.00 22.93
N SER A 286 -8.47 -10.67 23.31
CA SER A 286 -8.35 -11.26 24.63
C SER A 286 -6.93 -11.17 25.15
N LYS A 287 -6.74 -11.34 26.46
CA LYS A 287 -5.43 -11.46 27.08
C LYS A 287 -5.40 -12.55 28.13
N ASP A 288 -4.27 -13.23 28.17
CA ASP A 288 -3.90 -14.15 29.23
C ASP A 288 -2.71 -13.64 30.05
N SER A 289 -2.22 -14.43 31.01
CA SER A 289 -1.11 -14.07 31.90
C SER A 289 0.26 -13.99 31.20
N GLY A 290 0.36 -13.55 29.99
CA GLY A 290 1.63 -13.43 29.26
C GLY A 290 1.46 -13.30 27.75
N SER A 291 0.24 -13.22 27.27
CA SER A 291 -0.09 -13.03 25.86
C SER A 291 -1.25 -12.06 25.66
N VAL A 292 -1.33 -11.53 24.46
CA VAL A 292 -2.48 -10.82 23.91
C VAL A 292 -2.86 -11.50 22.59
N ASP A 293 -4.15 -11.74 22.42
CA ASP A 293 -4.73 -12.35 21.25
C ASP A 293 -5.57 -11.33 20.52
N ALA A 294 -5.45 -11.28 19.19
CA ALA A 294 -6.31 -10.49 18.32
C ALA A 294 -6.79 -11.36 17.15
N SER A 295 -8.07 -11.26 16.80
CA SER A 295 -8.62 -11.97 15.64
C SER A 295 -9.69 -11.14 14.95
N LEU A 296 -9.84 -11.36 13.63
CA LEU A 296 -10.92 -10.82 12.83
C LEU A 296 -11.91 -11.91 12.47
N SER A 297 -13.19 -11.59 12.58
CA SER A 297 -14.30 -12.45 12.13
C SER A 297 -15.16 -11.67 11.14
N GLY A 298 -15.49 -12.30 10.02
CA GLY A 298 -16.27 -11.70 8.94
C GLY A 298 -16.63 -12.72 7.88
N TYR A 299 -17.08 -12.26 6.72
CA TYR A 299 -17.23 -13.16 5.58
C TYR A 299 -15.86 -13.68 5.14
N PRO A 300 -15.75 -14.96 4.73
CA PRO A 300 -14.47 -15.55 4.33
C PRO A 300 -13.87 -14.83 3.10
N PHE A 301 -12.56 -14.71 3.07
CA PHE A 301 -11.81 -14.27 1.90
C PHE A 301 -11.58 -15.44 0.94
N LEU A 302 -11.51 -15.15 -0.37
CA LEU A 302 -11.10 -16.14 -1.35
C LEU A 302 -9.60 -16.42 -1.26
N HIS A 303 -8.82 -15.36 -1.05
CA HIS A 303 -7.37 -15.45 -0.95
C HIS A 303 -6.91 -15.66 0.50
N THR A 304 -5.72 -16.25 0.64
CA THR A 304 -5.03 -16.36 1.92
C THR A 304 -3.93 -15.31 1.98
N TYR A 305 -3.85 -14.60 3.11
CA TYR A 305 -2.86 -13.55 3.35
C TYR A 305 -1.80 -14.05 4.32
N THR A 306 -0.53 -13.97 3.91
CA THR A 306 0.59 -14.37 4.76
C THR A 306 1.57 -13.22 4.94
N ILE A 307 2.19 -13.17 6.12
CA ILE A 307 3.17 -12.14 6.48
C ILE A 307 4.56 -12.69 6.26
N GLY A 308 5.41 -11.93 5.58
CA GLY A 308 6.83 -12.21 5.44
C GLY A 308 7.69 -11.03 5.91
N VAL A 309 8.90 -11.35 6.38
CA VAL A 309 9.95 -10.37 6.64
C VAL A 309 11.11 -10.70 5.72
N THR A 310 11.53 -9.71 4.94
CA THR A 310 12.63 -9.84 3.99
C THR A 310 13.67 -8.74 4.23
N GLU A 311 14.83 -8.86 3.60
CA GLU A 311 15.94 -7.91 3.69
C GLU A 311 16.35 -7.57 5.14
N GLU A 312 16.17 -8.53 6.07
CA GLU A 312 16.50 -8.33 7.46
C GLU A 312 18.02 -8.19 7.64
N THR A 313 18.45 -7.05 8.17
CA THR A 313 19.86 -6.72 8.36
C THR A 313 20.07 -6.07 9.72
N ASP A 314 21.02 -6.60 10.48
CA ASP A 314 21.48 -5.96 11.73
C ASP A 314 22.46 -4.84 11.42
N ILE A 315 22.34 -3.72 12.16
CA ILE A 315 23.18 -2.53 11.99
C ILE A 315 24.04 -2.39 13.24
N GLU A 316 25.33 -2.60 13.05
CA GLU A 316 26.29 -2.59 14.17
C GLU A 316 26.42 -1.20 14.81
N PRO A 317 26.47 -1.13 16.15
CA PRO A 317 26.71 0.12 16.86
C PRO A 317 28.16 0.58 16.69
N ARG A 318 28.36 1.87 16.50
CA ARG A 318 29.69 2.49 16.50
C ARG A 318 30.18 2.67 17.94
N LEU A 319 31.51 2.64 18.16
CA LEU A 319 32.13 3.05 19.40
C LEU A 319 32.37 4.58 19.37
N ILE A 320 31.74 5.29 20.28
CA ILE A 320 31.96 6.73 20.53
C ILE A 320 32.87 6.84 21.74
N LYS A 321 34.09 7.38 21.55
CA LYS A 321 35.03 7.66 22.62
C LYS A 321 34.82 9.09 23.08
N GLN A 322 34.60 9.28 24.35
CA GLN A 322 34.55 10.55 25.02
C GLN A 322 35.75 10.63 26.00
N TYR A 323 36.21 11.83 26.33
CA TYR A 323 37.33 12.05 27.25
C TYR A 323 36.89 12.94 28.41
N SER A 324 37.25 12.58 29.62
CA SER A 324 36.85 13.31 30.83
C SER A 324 37.98 13.36 31.88
N ALA A 325 38.18 14.54 32.47
CA ALA A 325 39.11 14.72 33.56
C ALA A 325 38.69 14.00 34.86
N PHE A 326 37.42 13.56 34.92
CA PHE A 326 36.90 12.81 36.10
C PHE A 326 37.20 11.31 36.01
N VAL A 327 37.63 10.80 34.86
CA VAL A 327 38.07 9.40 34.71
C VAL A 327 39.59 9.42 34.81
N THR A 328 40.11 8.78 35.86
CA THR A 328 41.57 8.85 36.16
C THR A 328 42.35 7.64 35.63
N SER A 329 41.69 6.50 35.38
CA SER A 329 42.33 5.31 34.80
C SER A 329 41.29 4.38 34.17
N GLY A 330 41.69 3.58 33.18
CA GLY A 330 40.82 2.67 32.42
C GLY A 330 39.81 3.41 31.53
N ASN A 331 38.65 2.80 31.31
CA ASN A 331 37.51 3.43 30.65
C ASN A 331 36.21 3.14 31.44
N LYS A 332 35.30 4.08 31.38
CA LYS A 332 33.93 3.93 31.92
C LYS A 332 32.97 3.78 30.76
N VAL A 333 32.21 2.69 30.72
CA VAL A 333 31.14 2.52 29.76
C VAL A 333 29.92 3.30 30.23
N GLU A 334 29.53 4.34 29.51
CA GLU A 334 28.30 5.10 29.79
C GLU A 334 27.11 4.51 29.08
N GLU A 335 27.28 4.09 27.81
CA GLU A 335 26.25 3.41 27.03
C GLU A 335 26.83 2.10 26.47
N LYS A 336 26.14 0.99 26.69
CA LYS A 336 26.64 -0.33 26.26
C LYS A 336 26.62 -0.53 24.75
N GLY A 337 25.82 0.25 24.05
CA GLY A 337 25.52 0.06 22.65
C GLY A 337 24.56 -1.12 22.42
N ARG A 338 23.84 -1.04 21.33
CA ARG A 338 22.95 -2.12 20.86
C ARG A 338 22.84 -2.03 19.34
N ALA A 339 22.83 -3.18 18.66
CA ALA A 339 22.58 -3.24 17.23
C ALA A 339 21.20 -2.68 16.90
N GLY A 340 21.13 -1.97 15.80
CA GLY A 340 19.90 -1.59 15.14
C GLY A 340 19.46 -2.69 14.18
N LYS A 341 18.31 -2.50 13.55
CA LYS A 341 17.74 -3.45 12.60
C LYS A 341 17.06 -2.73 11.44
N ARG A 342 17.22 -3.24 10.25
CA ARG A 342 16.43 -2.87 9.07
C ARG A 342 15.76 -4.12 8.54
N LEU A 343 14.49 -4.00 8.12
CA LEU A 343 13.74 -5.08 7.52
C LEU A 343 12.63 -4.53 6.63
N THR A 344 12.19 -5.34 5.69
CA THR A 344 11.04 -5.08 4.84
C THR A 344 9.92 -6.06 5.20
N VAL A 345 8.73 -5.53 5.48
CA VAL A 345 7.54 -6.33 5.76
C VAL A 345 6.77 -6.48 4.45
N ILE A 346 6.48 -7.72 4.08
CA ILE A 346 5.67 -8.04 2.91
C ILE A 346 4.41 -8.79 3.32
N ARG A 347 3.34 -8.56 2.57
CA ARG A 347 2.11 -9.34 2.61
C ARG A 347 2.00 -10.09 1.28
N THR A 348 1.95 -11.42 1.34
CA THR A 348 1.79 -12.27 0.16
C THR A 348 0.35 -12.74 0.10
N VAL A 349 -0.29 -12.55 -1.04
CA VAL A 349 -1.65 -12.98 -1.35
C VAL A 349 -1.58 -14.28 -2.14
N LEU A 350 -2.24 -15.31 -1.66
CA LEU A 350 -2.25 -16.65 -2.25
C LEU A 350 -3.66 -17.02 -2.73
N ASP A 351 -3.75 -17.53 -3.95
CA ASP A 351 -4.91 -18.27 -4.44
C ASP A 351 -4.61 -19.78 -4.33
N GLY A 352 -5.19 -20.42 -3.32
CA GLY A 352 -4.78 -21.77 -2.91
C GLY A 352 -3.31 -21.84 -2.52
N ASN A 353 -2.46 -22.40 -3.38
CA ASN A 353 -1.01 -22.47 -3.18
C ASN A 353 -0.21 -21.58 -4.14
N GLU A 354 -0.86 -20.85 -5.02
CA GLU A 354 -0.23 -19.98 -6.00
C GLU A 354 -0.14 -18.54 -5.45
N GLU A 355 1.06 -17.95 -5.57
CA GLU A 355 1.29 -16.55 -5.22
C GLU A 355 0.74 -15.67 -6.34
N VAL A 356 -0.28 -14.85 -6.03
CA VAL A 356 -0.90 -13.94 -6.99
C VAL A 356 -0.41 -12.51 -6.84
N GLU A 357 -0.01 -12.12 -5.62
CA GLU A 357 0.49 -10.77 -5.34
C GLU A 357 1.45 -10.77 -4.15
N VAL A 358 2.48 -9.91 -4.22
CA VAL A 358 3.35 -9.58 -3.09
C VAL A 358 3.34 -8.07 -2.88
N GLU A 359 2.80 -7.64 -1.77
CA GLU A 359 2.73 -6.24 -1.39
C GLU A 359 3.83 -5.91 -0.37
N THR A 360 4.56 -4.82 -0.59
CA THR A 360 5.43 -4.25 0.44
C THR A 360 4.60 -3.37 1.38
N VAL A 361 4.38 -3.86 2.60
CA VAL A 361 3.59 -3.13 3.60
C VAL A 361 4.41 -2.02 4.25
N SER A 362 5.67 -2.30 4.62
CA SER A 362 6.55 -1.31 5.24
C SER A 362 8.03 -1.63 5.11
N ASN A 363 8.85 -0.57 5.29
CA ASN A 363 10.31 -0.67 5.45
C ASN A 363 10.67 -0.14 6.83
N ASP A 364 10.95 -1.03 7.76
CA ASP A 364 11.20 -0.70 9.15
C ASP A 364 12.68 -0.48 9.41
N PHE A 365 13.01 0.60 10.11
CA PHE A 365 14.36 0.93 10.51
C PHE A 365 14.44 1.29 11.98
N TYR A 366 15.06 0.42 12.76
CA TYR A 366 15.40 0.64 14.16
C TYR A 366 16.86 1.08 14.23
N PRO A 367 17.16 2.32 14.63
CA PRO A 367 18.53 2.82 14.67
C PRO A 367 19.36 2.10 15.73
N PRO A 368 20.68 1.88 15.48
CA PRO A 368 21.57 1.35 16.50
C PRO A 368 21.77 2.35 17.63
N VAL A 369 21.84 1.87 18.85
CA VAL A 369 22.31 2.67 19.98
C VAL A 369 23.84 2.53 20.04
N HIS A 370 24.55 3.64 19.89
CA HIS A 370 26.01 3.61 19.85
C HIS A 370 26.61 3.35 21.23
N ARG A 371 27.72 2.60 21.28
CA ARG A 371 28.46 2.37 22.50
C ARG A 371 29.25 3.62 22.86
N VAL A 372 29.05 4.16 24.07
CA VAL A 372 29.77 5.34 24.57
C VAL A 372 30.72 4.90 25.68
N GLU A 373 32.00 5.14 25.48
CA GLU A 373 33.04 4.90 26.48
C GLU A 373 33.76 6.20 26.80
N VAL A 374 33.93 6.48 28.08
CA VAL A 374 34.63 7.65 28.60
C VAL A 374 36.00 7.22 29.07
N TYR A 375 37.02 7.84 28.50
CA TYR A 375 38.44 7.63 28.79
C TYR A 375 39.00 8.75 29.64
N PRO A 376 40.16 8.53 30.32
CA PRO A 376 40.87 9.60 31.03
C PRO A 376 41.31 10.68 30.04
N LEU A 377 41.23 11.94 30.46
CA LEU A 377 41.91 13.05 29.77
C LEU A 377 43.39 13.02 30.14
N THR A 378 44.14 12.03 29.63
CA THR A 378 45.58 11.95 29.82
C THR A 378 46.25 12.76 28.74
N LYS A 379 47.10 13.71 29.12
CA LYS A 379 48.08 14.24 28.20
C LYS A 379 48.95 13.06 27.74
N PRO A 380 49.19 12.85 26.44
CA PRO A 380 50.09 11.81 25.98
C PRO A 380 51.43 11.98 26.70
N GLU A 381 51.83 10.99 27.49
CA GLU A 381 53.16 10.99 28.06
C GLU A 381 54.13 10.89 26.89
N ALA A 382 54.95 11.91 26.70
CA ALA A 382 55.97 11.89 25.67
C ALA A 382 56.82 10.61 25.86
N PRO A 383 57.14 9.85 24.80
CA PRO A 383 57.95 8.67 24.92
C PRO A 383 59.18 9.00 25.77
N ALA A 384 59.38 8.26 26.83
CA ALA A 384 60.51 8.47 27.71
C ALA A 384 61.81 8.46 26.85
N ALA A 385 62.55 9.56 26.89
CA ALA A 385 63.79 9.66 26.15
C ALA A 385 64.75 8.58 26.64
N THR A 386 64.94 7.54 25.80
CA THR A 386 65.90 6.50 26.08
C THR A 386 67.28 7.02 25.72
N VAL A 387 68.13 7.19 26.73
CA VAL A 387 69.54 7.46 26.51
C VAL A 387 70.17 6.20 25.99
N PRO A 388 70.81 6.20 24.80
CA PRO A 388 71.49 5.02 24.28
C PRO A 388 72.56 4.53 25.29
N ILE A 389 72.60 3.19 25.49
CA ILE A 389 73.59 2.57 26.38
C ILE A 389 74.74 2.09 25.53
N ALA A 390 75.96 2.04 26.12
CA ALA A 390 77.15 1.58 25.44
C ALA A 390 76.94 0.24 24.68
N GLY A 391 77.25 0.25 23.37
CA GLY A 391 77.08 -0.87 22.47
C GLY A 391 75.77 -0.88 21.65
N GLN A 392 74.88 0.14 21.83
CA GLN A 392 73.66 0.31 20.99
C GLN A 392 73.86 1.35 19.89
N PRO A 393 73.16 1.22 18.75
CA PRO A 393 73.20 2.25 17.69
C PRO A 393 72.79 3.60 18.23
N GLY A 394 73.55 4.64 17.97
CA GLY A 394 73.30 5.99 18.41
C GLY A 394 74.02 6.41 19.74
N PHE A 395 74.77 5.47 20.40
CA PHE A 395 75.59 5.76 21.54
C PHE A 395 76.87 6.61 21.06
N VAL A 396 76.99 7.77 21.60
CA VAL A 396 78.17 8.68 21.36
C VAL A 396 78.80 8.92 22.70
N ASP A 397 80.10 8.55 22.82
CA ASP A 397 80.97 8.76 23.96
C ASP A 397 82.22 9.44 23.43
N ALA A 398 82.17 10.77 23.44
CA ALA A 398 83.31 11.59 22.88
C ALA A 398 84.41 11.79 23.86
N ASN A 399 84.20 11.59 25.19
CA ASN A 399 85.15 11.79 26.24
C ASN A 399 85.71 10.48 26.84
N GLY A 400 85.13 9.31 26.45
CA GLY A 400 85.59 8.01 26.86
C GLY A 400 85.17 7.58 28.28
N ASP A 401 84.19 8.23 28.90
CA ASP A 401 83.79 7.98 30.27
C ASP A 401 82.64 6.89 30.40
N GLY A 402 82.20 6.32 29.26
CA GLY A 402 81.18 5.26 29.22
C GLY A 402 79.73 5.77 29.33
N ILE A 403 79.59 7.12 29.32
CA ILE A 403 78.26 7.76 29.37
C ILE A 403 78.00 8.38 28.00
N HIS A 404 76.73 8.35 27.56
CA HIS A 404 76.33 8.96 26.30
C HIS A 404 76.38 10.47 26.38
N ASP A 405 77.25 11.10 25.61
CA ASP A 405 77.50 12.57 25.56
C ASP A 405 76.48 13.32 24.69
N GLY A 406 75.61 12.62 24.03
CA GLY A 406 74.55 13.23 23.19
C GLY A 406 73.32 13.61 24.03
N ALA A 407 72.71 14.72 23.73
CA ALA A 407 71.42 15.05 24.32
C ALA A 407 70.37 13.91 23.98
N PRO A 408 69.48 13.54 24.93
CA PRO A 408 68.44 12.53 24.65
C PRO A 408 67.59 12.95 23.45
N VAL A 409 67.59 12.12 22.41
CA VAL A 409 66.75 12.33 21.21
C VAL A 409 65.32 11.97 21.56
N THR A 410 64.52 12.94 21.89
CA THR A 410 63.07 12.78 21.85
C THR A 410 62.65 12.77 20.39
N PRO A 411 61.88 11.75 19.94
CA PRO A 411 61.22 11.82 18.64
C PRO A 411 60.38 13.11 18.65
N ALA A 412 60.63 14.04 17.76
CA ALA A 412 59.84 15.25 17.64
C ALA A 412 58.46 14.90 17.08
N VAL A 413 57.47 14.75 17.98
CA VAL A 413 56.08 14.68 17.53
C VAL A 413 55.68 16.13 17.17
N PRO A 414 55.23 16.39 15.94
CA PRO A 414 54.79 17.74 15.57
C PRO A 414 53.68 18.22 16.51
N VAL A 415 53.77 19.46 17.00
CA VAL A 415 52.74 20.10 17.81
C VAL A 415 51.87 21.02 16.94
N ALA A 416 50.65 21.31 17.40
CA ALA A 416 49.72 22.16 16.68
C ALA A 416 50.35 23.46 16.22
N GLY A 417 50.29 23.77 14.91
CA GLY A 417 50.89 24.94 14.28
C GLY A 417 52.25 24.72 13.64
N GLN A 418 52.85 23.50 13.71
CA GLN A 418 54.12 23.18 13.01
C GLN A 418 53.90 22.44 11.70
N PRO A 419 54.76 22.59 10.70
CA PRO A 419 54.70 21.80 9.47
C PRO A 419 54.75 20.29 9.77
N GLY A 420 53.80 19.53 9.25
CA GLY A 420 53.67 18.09 9.46
C GLY A 420 52.72 17.65 10.58
N PHE A 421 52.08 18.59 11.30
CA PHE A 421 51.01 18.30 12.24
C PHE A 421 49.75 17.87 11.49
N VAL A 422 49.24 16.69 11.76
CA VAL A 422 47.99 16.16 11.21
C VAL A 422 47.08 15.83 12.39
N ASP A 423 45.91 16.47 12.42
CA ASP A 423 44.85 16.28 13.39
C ASP A 423 43.57 16.03 12.59
N ALA A 424 43.30 14.77 12.25
CA ALA A 424 42.17 14.37 11.42
C ALA A 424 40.87 14.25 12.21
N ASN A 425 40.99 14.14 13.55
CA ASN A 425 39.82 13.96 14.43
C ASN A 425 39.49 15.23 15.23
N GLY A 426 40.33 16.30 15.14
CA GLY A 426 40.08 17.59 15.79
C GLY A 426 40.33 17.60 17.29
N ASP A 427 41.10 16.66 17.87
CA ASP A 427 41.33 16.51 19.30
C ASP A 427 42.58 17.31 19.79
N GLY A 428 43.28 17.99 18.91
CA GLY A 428 44.48 18.77 19.20
C GLY A 428 45.77 17.95 19.38
N VAL A 429 45.70 16.65 19.09
CA VAL A 429 46.83 15.71 19.14
C VAL A 429 47.20 15.31 17.72
N HIS A 430 48.49 15.12 17.44
CA HIS A 430 48.95 14.68 16.12
C HIS A 430 48.56 13.22 15.89
N ASP A 431 47.68 12.94 14.91
CA ASP A 431 47.24 11.59 14.50
C ASP A 431 48.28 10.79 13.69
N GLY A 432 49.50 11.25 13.61
CA GLY A 432 50.46 10.68 12.71
C GLY A 432 51.05 9.37 13.16
N VAL A 433 50.60 8.29 12.54
CA VAL A 433 51.54 7.27 12.08
C VAL A 433 51.93 7.69 10.66
N THR A 434 53.06 8.31 10.47
CA THR A 434 53.65 8.43 9.13
C THR A 434 53.79 7.01 8.59
N PRO A 435 53.15 6.64 7.46
CA PRO A 435 53.61 5.47 6.73
C PRO A 435 55.08 5.73 6.41
N THR A 436 55.98 5.00 7.02
CA THR A 436 57.39 5.04 6.65
C THR A 436 57.50 4.48 5.24
N THR A 437 57.50 5.37 4.25
CA THR A 437 57.86 5.00 2.88
C THR A 437 59.23 4.37 2.94
N PRO A 438 59.42 3.12 2.54
CA PRO A 438 60.72 2.48 2.58
C PRO A 438 61.75 3.31 1.83
N VAL A 439 62.93 3.54 2.42
CA VAL A 439 64.04 4.23 1.75
C VAL A 439 65.01 3.22 1.16
N ALA A 440 65.78 3.65 0.17
CA ALA A 440 66.75 2.80 -0.53
C ALA A 440 67.63 2.03 0.45
N GLY A 441 67.60 0.69 0.33
CA GLY A 441 68.37 -0.25 1.20
C GLY A 441 67.54 -0.90 2.32
N GLN A 442 66.26 -0.57 2.49
CA GLN A 442 65.39 -1.24 3.44
C GLN A 442 64.54 -2.37 2.79
N PRO A 443 64.17 -3.43 3.52
CA PRO A 443 63.23 -4.43 3.02
C PRO A 443 61.89 -3.81 2.65
N GLY A 444 61.42 -4.05 1.42
CA GLY A 444 60.19 -3.49 0.90
C GLY A 444 60.34 -2.23 0.01
N PHE A 445 61.54 -1.72 -0.19
CA PHE A 445 61.82 -0.67 -1.16
C PHE A 445 61.74 -1.19 -2.59
N ILE A 446 60.87 -0.63 -3.41
CA ILE A 446 60.73 -0.97 -4.83
C ILE A 446 61.01 0.31 -5.61
N ASP A 447 62.01 0.27 -6.49
CA ASP A 447 62.36 1.33 -7.43
C ASP A 447 62.42 0.68 -8.81
N ALA A 448 61.30 0.74 -9.51
CA ALA A 448 61.16 0.09 -10.82
C ALA A 448 61.67 0.96 -11.97
N ASN A 449 61.82 2.27 -11.73
CA ASN A 449 62.22 3.26 -12.73
C ASN A 449 63.64 3.77 -12.51
N GLY A 450 64.29 3.43 -11.38
CA GLY A 450 65.69 3.80 -11.09
C GLY A 450 65.91 5.23 -10.68
N ASP A 451 64.86 5.96 -10.20
CA ASP A 451 64.94 7.36 -9.80
C ASP A 451 65.27 7.55 -8.31
N GLY A 452 65.43 6.48 -7.56
CA GLY A 452 65.75 6.52 -6.13
C GLY A 452 64.55 6.77 -5.20
N VAL A 453 63.33 6.78 -5.72
CA VAL A 453 62.10 6.93 -4.98
C VAL A 453 61.32 5.62 -4.95
N HIS A 454 60.64 5.30 -3.84
CA HIS A 454 59.86 4.10 -3.73
C HIS A 454 58.59 4.14 -4.61
N ASP A 455 58.50 3.21 -5.59
CA ASP A 455 57.33 3.02 -6.43
C ASP A 455 56.22 2.22 -5.71
N VAL A 456 55.07 2.80 -5.52
CA VAL A 456 53.88 2.08 -5.01
C VAL A 456 53.32 1.25 -6.15
N PRO A 457 53.08 -0.09 -6.00
CA PRO A 457 52.45 -0.88 -7.02
C PRO A 457 51.03 -0.36 -7.32
N THR A 458 50.85 0.22 -8.50
CA THR A 458 49.49 0.52 -9.00
C THR A 458 48.80 -0.79 -9.32
N ALA A 459 47.63 -1.03 -8.72
CA ALA A 459 46.73 -2.13 -9.08
C ALA A 459 46.43 -2.09 -10.58
N PRO A 460 46.36 -3.23 -11.28
CA PRO A 460 46.10 -3.26 -12.70
C PRO A 460 44.74 -2.61 -13.00
N ALA A 461 44.75 -1.62 -13.87
CA ALA A 461 43.54 -0.94 -14.35
C ALA A 461 42.69 -1.92 -15.09
N THR A 462 41.45 -2.09 -14.64
CA THR A 462 40.38 -2.72 -15.38
C THR A 462 40.15 -1.92 -16.68
N PRO A 463 39.98 -2.56 -17.85
CA PRO A 463 39.77 -1.84 -19.09
C PRO A 463 38.48 -1.04 -19.03
N VAL A 464 38.63 0.27 -19.15
CA VAL A 464 37.52 1.22 -19.31
C VAL A 464 36.85 0.92 -20.65
N GLN A 465 35.64 0.40 -20.65
CA GLN A 465 34.78 0.50 -21.82
C GLN A 465 34.37 1.97 -21.98
N THR A 466 34.67 2.49 -23.11
CA THR A 466 34.23 3.82 -23.57
C THR A 466 32.73 3.77 -23.80
N GLU A 467 31.92 4.17 -22.85
CA GLU A 467 30.51 4.52 -23.09
C GLU A 467 30.43 5.94 -23.58
N GLU A 468 29.83 6.06 -24.73
CA GLU A 468 29.47 7.31 -25.42
C GLU A 468 28.64 8.20 -24.49
N SER A 469 29.08 9.41 -24.27
CA SER A 469 28.41 10.41 -23.43
C SER A 469 27.01 10.72 -23.95
N LYS A 470 25.99 10.17 -23.31
CA LYS A 470 24.63 10.73 -23.37
C LYS A 470 24.56 11.91 -22.39
N GLU A 471 24.23 13.05 -22.95
CA GLU A 471 23.89 14.28 -22.24
C GLU A 471 22.87 14.02 -21.12
N PRO A 472 23.03 14.53 -19.89
CA PRO A 472 22.10 14.29 -18.81
C PRO A 472 20.77 14.98 -19.11
N ALA A 473 19.70 14.21 -19.12
CA ALA A 473 18.34 14.73 -19.21
C ALA A 473 18.08 15.75 -18.10
N ASP A 474 17.64 16.92 -18.50
CA ASP A 474 17.28 18.08 -17.69
C ASP A 474 16.30 17.68 -16.56
N LYS A 475 16.70 17.87 -15.32
CA LYS A 475 15.85 17.58 -14.17
C LYS A 475 14.71 18.59 -14.10
N PRO A 476 13.47 18.17 -13.80
CA PRO A 476 12.35 19.09 -13.64
C PRO A 476 12.59 20.05 -12.47
N VAL A 477 12.30 21.34 -12.68
CA VAL A 477 12.41 22.41 -11.68
C VAL A 477 11.04 22.64 -11.07
N TYR A 478 10.96 22.61 -9.73
CA TYR A 478 9.74 22.85 -8.96
C TYR A 478 9.81 24.19 -8.24
N ASP A 479 8.65 24.84 -8.06
CA ASP A 479 8.52 26.03 -7.23
C ASP A 479 8.57 25.68 -5.73
N LYS A 480 8.56 26.71 -4.86
CA LYS A 480 8.58 26.53 -3.39
C LYS A 480 7.29 25.88 -2.84
N GLY A 481 6.28 25.68 -3.67
CA GLY A 481 5.03 24.99 -3.36
C GLY A 481 4.94 23.57 -3.92
N GLY A 482 6.00 23.06 -4.61
CA GLY A 482 6.05 21.71 -5.16
C GLY A 482 5.38 21.56 -6.54
N ASN A 483 5.07 22.66 -7.26
CA ASN A 483 4.50 22.61 -8.60
C ASN A 483 5.57 22.67 -9.68
N LEU A 484 5.41 21.90 -10.77
CA LEU A 484 6.30 21.92 -11.94
C LEU A 484 6.23 23.29 -12.63
N MET A 485 7.39 23.92 -12.82
CA MET A 485 7.47 25.17 -13.58
C MET A 485 7.50 24.88 -15.09
N PRO A 486 6.62 25.49 -15.88
CA PRO A 486 6.70 25.37 -17.34
C PRO A 486 7.95 26.06 -17.88
N LYS A 487 8.61 25.43 -18.88
CA LYS A 487 9.74 26.00 -19.61
C LYS A 487 9.27 27.08 -20.59
#